data_7ce8df082360473b28156d2bd5f9d52f
#
_entry.id   7ce8df082360473b28156d2bd5f9d52f
#
_cell.length_a   1.000
_cell.length_b   1.000
_cell.length_c   1.000
_cell.angle_alpha   90.00
_cell.angle_beta   90.00
_cell.angle_gamma   90.00
#
_symmetry.space_group_name_H-M   'P 1'
#
loop_
_entity.id
_entity.type
_entity.pdbx_description
1 polymer ?
#
loop_
_entity_poly.entity_id
_entity_poly.type
_entity_poly.pdbx_seq_one_letter_code
_entity_poly.pdbx_strand_id
1 'polypeptide(L)'
;MFIKKKLNRQSKPYIMKKLILLPLLTLVFSLTSYANNTEDISAADSATTISTQEFVTSAPMLTTYALFIKLYHGNTVQEEAKFLFMQDLTLGLDPGYDAGAFNQDTPISSRLPEGDQGTNFELNAMGLDSAFGQSVQLVINQNQGQSFRISISQNTMPENVNVYLEDALYGTFTQLQGEDFELTAEQDLRGVGRFQIHFTTEILGAEVLNTNNVFDTDTVSVFKANNQDFITITGIAATANKTTASLYNMLGITVRTKTLHNPSQTQSISTQGLAKGVYVVQLKAGNAMFSKKVLLQ
;
A
#
# COMPACT_ATOMS: atom_id res chain seq x y z
N MET A 1 61.67 -21.69 -18.77
CA MET A 1 60.91 -22.82 -18.26
C MET A 1 60.33 -22.39 -16.89
N PHE A 2 59.22 -21.75 -16.89
CA PHE A 2 58.57 -21.25 -15.65
C PHE A 2 57.29 -22.03 -15.41
N ILE A 3 57.28 -22.76 -14.32
CA ILE A 3 56.16 -23.57 -13.86
C ILE A 3 55.20 -22.66 -13.11
N LYS A 4 53.99 -22.48 -13.64
CA LYS A 4 52.89 -21.81 -12.92
C LYS A 4 52.22 -22.77 -11.93
N LYS A 5 52.38 -22.50 -10.62
CA LYS A 5 51.66 -23.18 -9.53
C LYS A 5 50.23 -22.70 -9.50
N LYS A 6 49.26 -23.58 -9.80
CA LYS A 6 47.82 -23.37 -9.61
C LYS A 6 47.51 -23.50 -8.13
N LEU A 7 47.08 -22.40 -7.49
CA LEU A 7 46.47 -22.47 -6.15
C LEU A 7 45.01 -22.91 -6.30
N ASN A 8 44.73 -24.08 -5.76
CA ASN A 8 43.40 -24.61 -5.64
C ASN A 8 42.79 -24.06 -4.34
N ARG A 9 41.92 -23.03 -4.40
CA ARG A 9 41.11 -22.59 -3.26
C ARG A 9 39.83 -23.41 -3.24
N GLN A 10 39.79 -24.43 -2.41
CA GLN A 10 38.56 -25.08 -2.02
C GLN A 10 37.75 -24.12 -1.13
N SER A 11 36.62 -23.63 -1.64
CA SER A 11 35.62 -22.95 -0.86
C SER A 11 34.83 -23.99 -0.04
N LYS A 12 34.93 -23.88 1.30
CA LYS A 12 34.10 -24.66 2.21
C LYS A 12 32.63 -24.25 2.02
N PRO A 13 31.67 -25.20 1.97
CA PRO A 13 30.27 -24.86 1.93
C PRO A 13 29.88 -24.25 3.28
N TYR A 14 29.33 -23.06 3.25
CA TYR A 14 28.72 -22.40 4.39
C TYR A 14 27.38 -23.10 4.65
N ILE A 15 27.32 -23.91 5.69
CA ILE A 15 26.07 -24.55 6.12
C ILE A 15 25.22 -23.43 6.76
N MET A 16 24.31 -22.88 5.99
CA MET A 16 23.29 -21.96 6.48
C MET A 16 22.31 -22.77 7.35
N LYS A 17 22.39 -22.58 8.68
CA LYS A 17 21.37 -23.05 9.59
C LYS A 17 20.04 -22.43 9.17
N LYS A 18 19.14 -23.25 8.65
CA LYS A 18 17.74 -22.88 8.45
C LYS A 18 17.17 -22.44 9.79
N LEU A 19 17.02 -21.14 9.97
CA LEU A 19 16.20 -20.59 11.04
C LEU A 19 14.76 -20.98 10.67
N ILE A 20 14.24 -21.96 11.37
CA ILE A 20 12.85 -22.38 11.26
C ILE A 20 12.05 -21.21 11.83
N LEU A 21 11.49 -20.40 10.96
CA LEU A 21 10.49 -19.42 11.33
C LEU A 21 9.25 -20.24 11.73
N LEU A 22 9.06 -20.39 13.03
CA LEU A 22 7.84 -20.96 13.59
C LEU A 22 6.67 -20.10 13.13
N PRO A 23 5.59 -20.68 12.58
CA PRO A 23 4.43 -19.87 12.22
C PRO A 23 3.76 -19.38 13.51
N LEU A 24 3.88 -18.09 13.77
CA LEU A 24 3.22 -17.39 14.88
C LEU A 24 1.72 -17.20 14.59
N LEU A 25 1.04 -18.20 14.09
CA LEU A 25 -0.39 -18.12 13.75
C LEU A 25 -1.19 -19.31 14.29
N THR A 26 -0.83 -19.83 15.46
CA THR A 26 -1.70 -20.75 16.21
C THR A 26 -1.73 -20.37 17.68
N LEU A 27 -2.12 -19.14 17.97
CA LEU A 27 -2.56 -18.77 19.31
C LEU A 27 -3.94 -18.13 19.24
N VAL A 28 -4.90 -18.91 18.73
CA VAL A 28 -6.32 -18.57 18.88
C VAL A 28 -7.01 -19.81 19.43
N PHE A 29 -7.53 -19.63 20.64
CA PHE A 29 -8.54 -20.43 21.34
C PHE A 29 -8.14 -21.79 21.91
N SER A 30 -7.72 -21.75 23.16
CA SER A 30 -8.24 -22.62 24.17
C SER A 30 -8.43 -21.86 25.48
N LEU A 31 -9.47 -21.04 25.56
CA LEU A 31 -10.10 -20.69 26.83
C LEU A 31 -11.20 -21.71 27.07
N THR A 32 -10.80 -22.89 27.53
CA THR A 32 -11.74 -23.83 28.15
C THR A 32 -12.00 -23.35 29.57
N SER A 33 -13.25 -23.05 29.79
CA SER A 33 -14.00 -23.03 31.03
C SER A 33 -13.23 -23.61 32.25
N TYR A 34 -12.93 -22.75 33.19
CA TYR A 34 -12.67 -23.21 34.58
C TYR A 34 -14.03 -23.24 35.28
N ALA A 35 -14.53 -24.46 35.50
CA ALA A 35 -15.76 -24.71 36.21
C ALA A 35 -15.60 -24.46 37.69
N ASN A 36 -16.63 -23.87 38.24
CA ASN A 36 -16.86 -23.60 39.64
C ASN A 36 -16.66 -24.82 40.55
N ASN A 37 -15.83 -24.71 41.54
CA ASN A 37 -15.96 -25.45 42.76
C ASN A 37 -16.59 -24.56 43.83
N THR A 38 -17.86 -24.80 44.08
CA THR A 38 -18.56 -24.31 45.26
C THR A 38 -18.22 -25.23 46.44
N GLU A 39 -17.42 -24.77 47.37
CA GLU A 39 -17.41 -25.36 48.72
C GLU A 39 -18.35 -24.56 49.60
N ASP A 40 -19.33 -25.30 50.19
CA ASP A 40 -20.23 -24.85 51.21
C ASP A 40 -19.43 -24.48 52.49
N ILE A 41 -19.56 -23.22 52.91
CA ILE A 41 -19.27 -22.84 54.28
C ILE A 41 -20.52 -22.15 54.87
N SER A 42 -21.13 -22.87 55.85
CA SER A 42 -22.26 -22.40 56.63
C SER A 42 -21.87 -21.40 57.69
N ALA A 43 -22.68 -20.39 57.81
CA ALA A 43 -23.15 -19.63 58.97
C ALA A 43 -22.15 -18.81 59.80
N ALA A 44 -22.34 -17.56 59.82
CA ALA A 44 -22.84 -16.67 60.92
C ALA A 44 -22.10 -15.32 60.94
N ASP A 45 -22.95 -14.35 60.82
CA ASP A 45 -22.92 -13.07 61.54
C ASP A 45 -22.19 -11.84 60.97
N SER A 46 -22.95 -10.79 60.92
CA SER A 46 -22.58 -9.37 60.85
C SER A 46 -22.49 -8.74 59.45
N ALA A 47 -23.59 -8.03 59.13
CA ALA A 47 -23.72 -7.12 58.01
C ALA A 47 -22.58 -6.11 57.90
N THR A 48 -21.80 -6.24 56.83
CA THR A 48 -21.08 -5.12 56.22
C THR A 48 -21.31 -5.25 54.74
N THR A 49 -22.19 -4.42 54.19
CA THR A 49 -22.45 -4.33 52.77
C THR A 49 -21.20 -3.73 52.07
N ILE A 50 -20.29 -4.59 51.70
CA ILE A 50 -19.23 -4.22 50.76
C ILE A 50 -19.85 -4.37 49.37
N SER A 51 -20.17 -3.25 48.75
CA SER A 51 -20.51 -3.22 47.33
C SER A 51 -19.27 -3.64 46.57
N THR A 52 -19.19 -4.91 46.20
CA THR A 52 -18.24 -5.39 45.19
C THR A 52 -18.67 -4.76 43.85
N GLN A 53 -18.11 -3.59 43.56
CA GLN A 53 -18.05 -3.14 42.18
C GLN A 53 -17.14 -4.16 41.47
N GLU A 54 -17.79 -5.06 40.73
CA GLU A 54 -17.05 -5.85 39.75
C GLU A 54 -16.44 -4.89 38.74
N PHE A 55 -15.15 -4.61 38.93
CA PHE A 55 -14.33 -4.08 37.85
C PHE A 55 -14.22 -5.18 36.80
N VAL A 56 -15.19 -5.25 35.90
CA VAL A 56 -15.00 -5.94 34.63
C VAL A 56 -14.02 -5.09 33.86
N THR A 57 -12.74 -5.26 34.12
CA THR A 57 -11.69 -4.83 33.21
C THR A 57 -11.75 -5.77 32.02
N SER A 58 -12.68 -5.50 31.10
CA SER A 58 -12.54 -6.02 29.75
C SER A 58 -11.22 -5.44 29.22
N ALA A 59 -10.18 -6.23 29.16
CA ALA A 59 -8.99 -5.87 28.41
C ALA A 59 -9.50 -5.41 27.02
N PRO A 60 -9.05 -4.26 26.51
CA PRO A 60 -9.44 -3.83 25.17
C PRO A 60 -9.08 -4.95 24.22
N MET A 61 -10.09 -5.51 23.54
CA MET A 61 -9.82 -6.45 22.45
C MET A 61 -9.03 -5.69 21.41
N LEU A 62 -7.77 -6.06 21.25
CA LEU A 62 -6.90 -5.47 20.23
C LEU A 62 -7.48 -5.85 18.86
N THR A 63 -8.17 -4.90 18.24
CA THR A 63 -8.73 -5.12 16.91
C THR A 63 -7.60 -5.13 15.89
N THR A 64 -7.44 -6.25 15.20
CA THR A 64 -6.44 -6.41 14.14
C THR A 64 -7.15 -6.85 12.86
N TYR A 65 -6.89 -6.14 11.78
CA TYR A 65 -7.36 -6.54 10.45
C TYR A 65 -6.17 -6.90 9.58
N ALA A 66 -6.40 -7.74 8.59
CA ALA A 66 -5.38 -8.17 7.64
C ALA A 66 -5.93 -8.18 6.21
N LEU A 67 -5.13 -7.72 5.28
CA LEU A 67 -5.33 -7.89 3.85
C LEU A 67 -4.05 -8.45 3.24
N PHE A 68 -4.15 -9.58 2.55
CA PHE A 68 -3.04 -10.17 1.79
C PHE A 68 -3.43 -10.24 0.33
N ILE A 69 -2.54 -9.81 -0.54
CA ILE A 69 -2.71 -9.85 -2.00
C ILE A 69 -1.58 -10.65 -2.63
N LYS A 70 -1.92 -11.49 -3.58
CA LYS A 70 -0.98 -12.35 -4.30
C LYS A 70 -0.85 -11.92 -5.75
N LEU A 71 0.36 -11.97 -6.24
CA LEU A 71 0.66 -11.87 -7.65
C LEU A 71 0.87 -13.27 -8.23
N TYR A 72 0.21 -13.54 -9.35
CA TYR A 72 0.24 -14.82 -10.06
C TYR A 72 0.78 -14.67 -11.47
N HIS A 73 1.50 -15.69 -11.95
CA HIS A 73 1.70 -15.97 -13.37
C HIS A 73 0.87 -17.22 -13.71
N GLY A 74 -0.19 -17.04 -14.50
CA GLY A 74 -1.19 -18.09 -14.67
C GLY A 74 -1.79 -18.50 -13.32
N ASN A 75 -1.64 -19.77 -12.95
CA ASN A 75 -2.11 -20.29 -11.65
C ASN A 75 -1.01 -20.38 -10.58
N THR A 76 0.20 -19.95 -10.88
CA THR A 76 1.34 -20.06 -9.96
C THR A 76 1.52 -18.75 -9.19
N VAL A 77 1.45 -18.82 -7.86
CA VAL A 77 1.79 -17.69 -6.98
C VAL A 77 3.28 -17.37 -7.12
N GLN A 78 3.58 -16.13 -7.37
CA GLN A 78 4.95 -15.62 -7.43
C GLN A 78 5.37 -15.02 -6.09
N GLU A 79 4.53 -14.18 -5.50
CA GLU A 79 4.80 -13.48 -4.25
C GLU A 79 3.50 -12.93 -3.62
N GLU A 80 3.57 -12.50 -2.36
CA GLU A 80 2.46 -11.95 -1.60
C GLU A 80 2.87 -10.66 -0.88
N ALA A 81 2.10 -9.60 -1.04
CA ALA A 81 2.19 -8.39 -0.24
C ALA A 81 1.12 -8.42 0.87
N LYS A 82 1.51 -8.08 2.08
CA LYS A 82 0.69 -8.19 3.30
C LYS A 82 0.51 -6.84 3.95
N PHE A 83 -0.71 -6.58 4.40
CA PHE A 83 -1.08 -5.38 5.14
C PHE A 83 -1.74 -5.79 6.44
N LEU A 84 -1.26 -5.25 7.55
CA LEU A 84 -1.86 -5.39 8.87
C LEU A 84 -2.35 -4.02 9.35
N PHE A 85 -3.48 -4.01 10.02
CA PHE A 85 -4.08 -2.80 10.58
C PHE A 85 -4.32 -3.03 12.05
N MET A 86 -3.63 -2.27 12.89
CA MET A 86 -3.67 -2.41 14.35
C MET A 86 -3.79 -1.02 15.00
N GLN A 87 -4.29 -0.99 16.22
CA GLN A 87 -4.26 0.24 17.00
C GLN A 87 -2.81 0.60 17.37
N ASP A 88 -2.58 1.89 17.59
CA ASP A 88 -1.30 2.45 18.07
C ASP A 88 -0.09 2.28 17.13
N LEU A 89 -0.31 1.81 15.88
CA LEU A 89 0.71 1.85 14.84
C LEU A 89 0.66 3.17 14.05
N THR A 90 1.72 3.42 13.28
CA THR A 90 1.89 4.64 12.48
C THR A 90 1.67 4.38 10.99
N LEU A 91 1.94 5.35 10.13
CA LEU A 91 2.05 5.18 8.68
C LEU A 91 3.51 5.02 8.23
N GLY A 92 4.45 5.15 9.16
CA GLY A 92 5.87 4.96 8.96
C GLY A 92 6.34 3.58 9.41
N LEU A 93 7.65 3.47 9.68
CA LEU A 93 8.24 2.21 10.14
C LEU A 93 7.88 1.93 11.60
N ASP A 94 7.20 0.82 11.84
CA ASP A 94 6.89 0.28 13.16
C ASP A 94 7.73 -0.98 13.43
N PRO A 95 8.88 -0.86 14.15
CA PRO A 95 9.81 -1.96 14.36
C PRO A 95 9.15 -3.15 15.07
N GLY A 96 9.29 -4.35 14.48
CA GLY A 96 8.69 -5.58 14.99
C GLY A 96 7.31 -5.89 14.41
N TYR A 97 6.69 -4.96 13.68
CA TYR A 97 5.43 -5.15 12.95
C TYR A 97 5.64 -5.10 11.45
N ASP A 98 6.46 -4.18 10.95
CA ASP A 98 6.84 -4.12 9.54
C ASP A 98 7.95 -5.11 9.20
N ALA A 99 7.88 -5.68 8.00
CA ALA A 99 8.95 -6.52 7.46
C ALA A 99 9.36 -6.05 6.08
N GLY A 100 10.59 -5.57 5.97
CA GLY A 100 11.20 -5.24 4.69
C GLY A 100 11.31 -6.46 3.78
N ALA A 101 11.15 -6.27 2.47
CA ALA A 101 11.34 -7.32 1.50
C ALA A 101 12.80 -7.81 1.53
N PHE A 102 12.97 -9.12 1.64
CA PHE A 102 14.30 -9.75 1.64
C PHE A 102 15.06 -9.48 0.32
N ASN A 103 14.32 -9.50 -0.77
CA ASN A 103 14.80 -9.11 -2.10
C ASN A 103 14.03 -7.87 -2.56
N GLN A 104 14.72 -6.79 -2.88
CA GLN A 104 14.10 -5.55 -3.35
C GLN A 104 13.52 -5.67 -4.78
N ASP A 105 13.89 -6.71 -5.53
CA ASP A 105 13.36 -7.04 -6.86
C ASP A 105 12.21 -8.08 -6.80
N THR A 106 11.60 -8.28 -5.63
CA THR A 106 10.45 -9.19 -5.46
C THR A 106 9.30 -8.81 -6.41
N PRO A 107 8.55 -9.80 -6.96
CA PRO A 107 7.48 -9.57 -7.94
C PRO A 107 6.40 -8.58 -7.51
N ILE A 108 6.05 -8.57 -6.21
CA ILE A 108 5.14 -7.61 -5.60
C ILE A 108 5.59 -7.28 -4.18
N SER A 109 5.49 -6.02 -3.80
CA SER A 109 5.74 -5.51 -2.45
C SER A 109 5.03 -4.17 -2.28
N SER A 110 5.12 -3.56 -1.11
CA SER A 110 4.57 -2.23 -0.85
C SER A 110 5.64 -1.26 -0.35
N ARG A 111 5.28 0.02 -0.28
CA ARG A 111 6.03 1.06 0.41
C ARG A 111 5.28 1.51 1.64
N LEU A 112 5.98 1.92 2.69
CA LEU A 112 5.32 2.60 3.79
C LEU A 112 4.71 3.91 3.28
N PRO A 113 3.52 4.32 3.74
CA PRO A 113 2.95 5.61 3.36
C PRO A 113 3.84 6.80 3.74
N GLU A 114 4.61 6.67 4.82
CA GLU A 114 5.53 7.69 5.31
C GLU A 114 6.92 7.10 5.59
N GLY A 115 7.96 7.83 5.24
CA GLY A 115 9.34 7.55 5.68
C GLY A 115 9.96 6.24 5.19
N ASP A 116 9.54 5.69 4.06
CA ASP A 116 10.01 4.40 3.52
C ASP A 116 11.48 4.37 3.09
N GLN A 117 12.10 5.53 2.92
CA GLN A 117 13.48 5.72 2.47
C GLN A 117 13.87 4.89 1.25
N GLY A 118 12.91 4.52 0.42
CA GLY A 118 13.13 3.72 -0.77
C GLY A 118 13.17 2.20 -0.53
N THR A 119 12.78 1.72 0.64
CA THR A 119 12.75 0.28 0.98
C THR A 119 11.40 -0.33 0.62
N ASN A 120 11.43 -1.51 0.01
CA ASN A 120 10.23 -2.33 -0.25
C ASN A 120 9.89 -3.18 0.97
N PHE A 121 8.60 -3.36 1.25
CA PHE A 121 8.08 -4.13 2.36
C PHE A 121 7.19 -5.27 1.87
N GLU A 122 7.43 -6.48 2.38
CA GLU A 122 6.54 -7.64 2.21
C GLU A 122 5.37 -7.59 3.18
N LEU A 123 5.59 -7.03 4.37
CA LEU A 123 4.59 -6.79 5.39
C LEU A 123 4.62 -5.32 5.78
N ASN A 124 3.50 -4.65 5.60
CA ASN A 124 3.29 -3.24 5.93
C ASN A 124 2.20 -3.19 7.01
N ALA A 125 2.59 -2.81 8.21
CA ALA A 125 1.70 -2.68 9.35
C ALA A 125 1.35 -1.20 9.57
N MET A 126 0.08 -0.88 9.73
CA MET A 126 -0.40 0.51 9.76
C MET A 126 -1.38 0.73 10.90
N GLY A 127 -1.42 1.96 11.40
CA GLY A 127 -2.40 2.40 12.38
C GLY A 127 -3.82 2.32 11.83
N LEU A 128 -4.72 1.66 12.57
CA LEU A 128 -6.10 1.42 12.14
C LEU A 128 -6.84 2.71 11.79
N ASP A 129 -6.70 3.75 12.63
CA ASP A 129 -7.40 5.03 12.45
C ASP A 129 -6.79 5.90 11.33
N SER A 130 -5.53 5.70 11.02
CA SER A 130 -4.79 6.50 10.04
C SER A 130 -4.73 5.86 8.65
N ALA A 131 -4.93 4.53 8.54
CA ALA A 131 -4.78 3.79 7.29
C ALA A 131 -5.97 3.95 6.34
N PHE A 132 -7.19 4.07 6.88
CA PHE A 132 -8.38 4.22 6.06
C PHE A 132 -8.44 5.60 5.39
N GLY A 133 -8.68 5.59 4.08
CA GLY A 133 -8.59 6.78 3.23
C GLY A 133 -7.17 7.08 2.72
N GLN A 134 -6.18 6.25 3.08
CA GLN A 134 -4.83 6.34 2.53
C GLN A 134 -4.67 5.47 1.30
N SER A 135 -3.71 5.85 0.47
CA SER A 135 -3.21 5.00 -0.61
C SER A 135 -1.80 4.54 -0.28
N VAL A 136 -1.53 3.28 -0.55
CA VAL A 136 -0.22 2.66 -0.37
C VAL A 136 0.37 2.34 -1.73
N GLN A 137 1.59 2.78 -1.98
CA GLN A 137 2.31 2.48 -3.21
C GLN A 137 2.61 0.97 -3.28
N LEU A 138 2.22 0.34 -4.39
CA LEU A 138 2.67 -1.01 -4.72
C LEU A 138 3.87 -0.95 -5.66
N VAL A 139 4.84 -1.79 -5.36
CA VAL A 139 5.98 -2.07 -6.22
C VAL A 139 5.68 -3.36 -6.96
N ILE A 140 5.59 -3.30 -8.30
CA ILE A 140 5.37 -4.46 -9.15
C ILE A 140 6.56 -4.58 -10.10
N ASN A 141 7.29 -5.70 -10.00
CA ASN A 141 8.44 -6.00 -10.84
C ASN A 141 8.08 -7.11 -11.82
N GLN A 142 7.85 -6.76 -13.09
CA GLN A 142 7.49 -7.67 -14.16
C GLN A 142 8.27 -7.34 -15.43
N ASN A 143 8.67 -8.35 -16.18
CA ASN A 143 9.34 -8.13 -17.45
C ASN A 143 8.31 -7.85 -18.56
N GLN A 144 8.73 -7.15 -19.59
CA GLN A 144 7.93 -6.94 -20.79
C GLN A 144 7.38 -8.26 -21.33
N GLY A 145 6.12 -8.27 -21.72
CA GLY A 145 5.40 -9.42 -22.28
C GLY A 145 4.88 -10.41 -21.22
N GLN A 146 5.22 -10.27 -19.94
CA GLN A 146 4.67 -11.10 -18.89
C GLN A 146 3.24 -10.68 -18.53
N SER A 147 2.33 -11.66 -18.55
CA SER A 147 0.97 -11.50 -18.00
C SER A 147 0.98 -11.87 -16.54
N PHE A 148 0.34 -11.07 -15.73
CA PHE A 148 0.19 -11.31 -14.29
C PHE A 148 -1.22 -10.95 -13.82
N ARG A 149 -1.60 -11.55 -12.71
CA ARG A 149 -2.88 -11.34 -12.03
C ARG A 149 -2.63 -11.03 -10.56
N ILE A 150 -3.36 -10.06 -10.03
CA ILE A 150 -3.37 -9.71 -8.60
C ILE A 150 -4.74 -10.01 -8.03
N SER A 151 -4.75 -10.75 -6.91
CA SER A 151 -5.96 -11.25 -6.27
C SER A 151 -5.82 -11.18 -4.76
N ILE A 152 -6.90 -10.94 -4.04
CA ILE A 152 -6.95 -11.06 -2.58
C ILE A 152 -6.85 -12.53 -2.19
N SER A 153 -5.93 -12.86 -1.28
CA SER A 153 -5.80 -14.19 -0.69
C SER A 153 -6.34 -14.27 0.74
N GLN A 154 -6.33 -13.16 1.45
CA GLN A 154 -6.93 -13.01 2.78
C GLN A 154 -7.48 -11.59 2.95
N ASN A 155 -8.69 -11.49 3.49
CA ASN A 155 -9.31 -10.23 3.83
C ASN A 155 -10.14 -10.38 5.12
N THR A 156 -9.73 -9.68 6.17
CA THR A 156 -10.48 -9.56 7.43
C THR A 156 -10.91 -8.12 7.70
N MET A 157 -10.81 -7.24 6.68
CA MET A 157 -11.22 -5.85 6.78
C MET A 157 -12.71 -5.74 7.10
N PRO A 158 -13.16 -4.64 7.74
CA PRO A 158 -14.57 -4.37 7.92
C PRO A 158 -15.32 -4.40 6.59
N GLU A 159 -16.57 -4.88 6.59
CA GLU A 159 -17.39 -5.03 5.37
C GLU A 159 -17.61 -3.71 4.60
N ASN A 160 -17.57 -2.58 5.30
CA ASN A 160 -17.73 -1.26 4.70
C ASN A 160 -16.42 -0.69 4.12
N VAL A 161 -15.30 -1.41 4.22
CA VAL A 161 -14.01 -0.98 3.66
C VAL A 161 -13.80 -1.65 2.31
N ASN A 162 -13.73 -0.84 1.26
CA ASN A 162 -13.40 -1.27 -0.09
C ASN A 162 -11.88 -1.26 -0.29
N VAL A 163 -11.42 -2.24 -1.04
CA VAL A 163 -10.01 -2.37 -1.45
C VAL A 163 -9.91 -2.21 -2.95
N TYR A 164 -9.28 -1.12 -3.40
CA TYR A 164 -9.08 -0.86 -4.83
C TYR A 164 -7.60 -0.91 -5.18
N LEU A 165 -7.30 -1.52 -6.31
CA LEU A 165 -6.03 -1.36 -6.99
C LEU A 165 -6.19 -0.29 -8.06
N GLU A 166 -5.38 0.75 -7.99
CA GLU A 166 -5.28 1.80 -9.00
C GLU A 166 -4.13 1.51 -9.96
N ASP A 167 -4.40 1.56 -11.27
CA ASP A 167 -3.38 1.73 -12.30
C ASP A 167 -3.36 3.21 -12.72
N ALA A 168 -2.47 3.99 -12.13
CA ALA A 168 -2.35 5.42 -12.37
C ALA A 168 -1.99 5.77 -13.83
N LEU A 169 -1.43 4.81 -14.58
CA LEU A 169 -1.13 5.02 -16.01
C LEU A 169 -2.40 5.16 -16.84
N TYR A 170 -3.42 4.38 -16.49
CA TYR A 170 -4.72 4.37 -17.19
C TYR A 170 -5.81 5.11 -16.41
N GLY A 171 -5.57 5.46 -15.15
CA GLY A 171 -6.55 6.08 -14.25
C GLY A 171 -7.71 5.14 -13.92
N THR A 172 -7.45 3.84 -13.89
CA THR A 172 -8.46 2.80 -13.63
C THR A 172 -8.35 2.27 -12.20
N PHE A 173 -9.51 1.90 -11.64
CA PHE A 173 -9.63 1.30 -10.32
C PHE A 173 -10.31 -0.06 -10.43
N THR A 174 -9.67 -1.09 -9.91
CA THR A 174 -10.21 -2.45 -9.81
C THR A 174 -10.56 -2.73 -8.35
N GLN A 175 -11.84 -3.02 -8.06
CA GLN A 175 -12.27 -3.42 -6.72
C GLN A 175 -11.92 -4.88 -6.47
N LEU A 176 -10.83 -5.12 -5.76
CA LEU A 176 -10.27 -6.47 -5.59
C LEU A 176 -11.15 -7.45 -4.80
N GLN A 177 -12.17 -6.98 -4.06
CA GLN A 177 -13.15 -7.88 -3.43
C GLN A 177 -14.13 -8.51 -4.44
N GLY A 178 -14.30 -7.89 -5.61
CA GLY A 178 -15.25 -8.34 -6.65
C GLY A 178 -14.58 -8.97 -7.85
N GLU A 179 -13.37 -8.55 -8.18
CA GLU A 179 -12.64 -9.00 -9.37
C GLU A 179 -11.13 -8.99 -9.18
N ASP A 180 -10.43 -9.81 -9.94
CA ASP A 180 -8.98 -9.80 -9.98
C ASP A 180 -8.47 -8.71 -10.94
N PHE A 181 -7.32 -8.13 -10.62
CA PHE A 181 -6.62 -7.25 -11.55
C PHE A 181 -5.72 -8.08 -12.47
N GLU A 182 -5.87 -7.92 -13.78
CA GLU A 182 -5.06 -8.62 -14.77
C GLU A 182 -4.37 -7.63 -15.72
N LEU A 183 -3.10 -7.86 -16.00
CA LEU A 183 -2.32 -7.04 -16.92
C LEU A 183 -1.24 -7.87 -17.62
N THR A 184 -1.01 -7.55 -18.90
CA THR A 184 0.21 -7.93 -19.62
C THR A 184 1.14 -6.73 -19.68
N ALA A 185 2.35 -6.86 -19.16
CA ALA A 185 3.31 -5.77 -19.12
C ALA A 185 3.75 -5.39 -20.54
N GLU A 186 3.38 -4.20 -21.02
CA GLU A 186 3.79 -3.69 -22.33
C GLU A 186 5.29 -3.35 -22.38
N GLN A 187 5.90 -3.13 -21.22
CA GLN A 187 7.32 -2.87 -21.01
C GLN A 187 7.71 -3.36 -19.62
N ASP A 188 9.00 -3.36 -19.31
CA ASP A 188 9.47 -3.72 -17.98
C ASP A 188 8.82 -2.81 -16.93
N LEU A 189 8.16 -3.41 -15.94
CA LEU A 189 7.63 -2.74 -14.78
C LEU A 189 8.67 -2.80 -13.66
N ARG A 190 9.03 -1.65 -13.14
CA ARG A 190 9.99 -1.54 -12.03
C ARG A 190 9.63 -0.33 -11.18
N GLY A 191 9.73 -0.51 -9.87
CA GLY A 191 9.58 0.58 -8.91
C GLY A 191 8.15 0.98 -8.59
N VAL A 192 7.99 2.19 -8.11
CA VAL A 192 6.74 2.76 -7.57
C VAL A 192 6.10 3.76 -8.52
N GLY A 193 4.84 4.12 -8.24
CA GLY A 193 4.17 5.28 -8.84
C GLY A 193 3.11 4.94 -9.86
N ARG A 194 3.12 3.72 -10.45
CA ARG A 194 2.05 3.29 -11.33
C ARG A 194 0.89 2.66 -10.58
N PHE A 195 1.21 1.78 -9.60
CA PHE A 195 0.18 1.02 -8.91
C PHE A 195 0.05 1.48 -7.46
N GLN A 196 -1.19 1.61 -7.00
CA GLN A 196 -1.50 1.95 -5.61
C GLN A 196 -2.65 1.08 -5.13
N ILE A 197 -2.61 0.71 -3.85
CA ILE A 197 -3.74 0.07 -3.18
C ILE A 197 -4.41 1.08 -2.26
N HIS A 198 -5.73 1.12 -2.29
CA HIS A 198 -6.56 2.03 -1.50
C HIS A 198 -7.42 1.24 -0.54
N PHE A 199 -7.50 1.72 0.69
CA PHE A 199 -8.39 1.21 1.73
C PHE A 199 -9.39 2.32 2.07
N THR A 200 -10.62 2.21 1.59
CA THR A 200 -11.57 3.32 1.69
C THR A 200 -13.01 2.84 1.87
N THR A 201 -13.84 3.65 2.52
CA THR A 201 -15.28 3.45 2.55
C THR A 201 -15.99 4.08 1.34
N GLU A 202 -15.26 4.81 0.51
CA GLU A 202 -15.78 5.45 -0.68
C GLU A 202 -15.75 4.49 -1.88
N ILE A 203 -16.61 4.74 -2.87
CA ILE A 203 -16.59 4.04 -4.16
C ILE A 203 -15.62 4.80 -5.08
N LEU A 204 -14.55 4.13 -5.48
CA LEU A 204 -13.58 4.67 -6.43
C LEU A 204 -13.88 4.15 -7.85
N GLY A 205 -13.49 4.92 -8.86
CA GLY A 205 -13.65 4.53 -10.28
C GLY A 205 -15.07 4.62 -10.82
N ALA A 206 -16.09 4.80 -9.99
CA ALA A 206 -17.39 5.22 -10.47
C ALA A 206 -17.31 6.68 -10.90
N GLU A 207 -17.91 7.03 -12.04
CA GLU A 207 -18.20 8.43 -12.34
C GLU A 207 -19.22 8.93 -11.30
N VAL A 208 -18.70 9.36 -10.18
CA VAL A 208 -19.55 9.93 -9.13
C VAL A 208 -19.97 11.29 -9.63
N LEU A 209 -21.24 11.44 -9.95
CA LEU A 209 -21.92 12.73 -10.04
C LEU A 209 -21.91 13.38 -8.63
N ASN A 210 -20.74 13.62 -8.07
CA ASN A 210 -20.60 14.23 -6.76
C ASN A 210 -20.17 15.69 -6.93
N THR A 211 -21.03 16.60 -6.50
CA THR A 211 -20.89 18.05 -6.59
C THR A 211 -19.73 18.65 -5.79
N ASN A 212 -18.88 17.83 -5.17
CA ASN A 212 -17.69 18.24 -4.41
C ASN A 212 -16.38 17.76 -5.06
N ASN A 213 -16.32 17.56 -6.37
CA ASN A 213 -15.09 17.15 -7.06
C ASN A 213 -14.02 18.25 -6.95
N VAL A 214 -13.00 17.98 -6.14
CA VAL A 214 -11.78 18.78 -6.09
C VAL A 214 -11.09 18.81 -7.46
N PHE A 215 -11.22 17.70 -8.22
CA PHE A 215 -10.77 17.57 -9.61
C PHE A 215 -11.95 17.22 -10.48
N ASP A 216 -12.57 18.22 -11.06
CA ASP A 216 -13.59 18.04 -12.09
C ASP A 216 -12.88 17.74 -13.43
N THR A 217 -13.15 16.57 -14.00
CA THR A 217 -12.55 16.10 -15.25
C THR A 217 -12.85 17.01 -16.44
N ASP A 218 -13.94 17.75 -16.38
CA ASP A 218 -14.34 18.70 -17.43
C ASP A 218 -13.61 20.04 -17.29
N THR A 219 -13.15 20.39 -16.11
CA THR A 219 -12.45 21.65 -15.83
C THR A 219 -10.94 21.48 -15.68
N VAL A 220 -10.46 20.36 -15.11
CA VAL A 220 -9.04 20.12 -14.93
C VAL A 220 -8.39 19.76 -16.27
N SER A 221 -7.46 20.58 -16.67
CA SER A 221 -6.68 20.36 -17.89
C SER A 221 -5.21 20.24 -17.56
N VAL A 222 -4.60 19.15 -18.06
CA VAL A 222 -3.16 18.86 -17.93
C VAL A 222 -2.62 18.63 -19.33
N PHE A 223 -1.70 19.48 -19.78
CA PHE A 223 -1.13 19.40 -21.13
C PHE A 223 0.29 19.96 -21.19
N LYS A 224 1.03 19.53 -22.21
CA LYS A 224 2.31 20.12 -22.58
C LYS A 224 2.14 20.85 -23.90
N ALA A 225 2.39 22.14 -23.89
CA ALA A 225 2.44 22.92 -25.13
C ALA A 225 3.76 22.68 -25.88
N ASN A 226 3.72 22.80 -27.20
CA ASN A 226 4.93 22.68 -28.01
C ASN A 226 5.93 23.76 -27.65
N ASN A 227 7.22 23.41 -27.68
CA ASN A 227 8.34 24.30 -27.36
C ASN A 227 8.37 24.85 -25.92
N GLN A 228 7.70 24.19 -24.97
CA GLN A 228 7.79 24.54 -23.56
C GLN A 228 8.43 23.38 -22.77
N ASP A 229 9.29 23.70 -21.81
CA ASP A 229 9.94 22.70 -20.95
C ASP A 229 9.17 22.48 -19.64
N PHE A 230 7.83 22.54 -19.74
CA PHE A 230 6.94 22.28 -18.60
C PHE A 230 5.57 21.77 -19.06
N ILE A 231 4.93 21.03 -18.17
CA ILE A 231 3.53 20.62 -18.26
C ILE A 231 2.69 21.68 -17.55
N THR A 232 1.63 22.13 -18.19
CA THR A 232 0.66 23.07 -17.65
C THR A 232 -0.50 22.33 -17.00
N ILE A 233 -0.94 22.80 -15.84
CA ILE A 233 -2.08 22.28 -15.07
C ILE A 233 -3.00 23.44 -14.78
N THR A 234 -4.29 23.31 -15.13
CA THR A 234 -5.31 24.35 -14.93
C THR A 234 -6.61 23.73 -14.46
N GLY A 235 -7.52 24.54 -13.93
CA GLY A 235 -8.90 24.12 -13.61
C GLY A 235 -9.07 23.38 -12.29
N ILE A 236 -8.03 23.34 -11.43
CA ILE A 236 -8.16 22.75 -10.11
C ILE A 236 -9.04 23.67 -9.24
N ALA A 237 -10.02 23.10 -8.52
CA ALA A 237 -10.91 23.86 -7.65
C ALA A 237 -10.15 24.60 -6.54
N ALA A 238 -10.62 25.80 -6.17
CA ALA A 238 -10.01 26.61 -5.10
C ALA A 238 -10.07 25.91 -3.72
N THR A 239 -11.00 24.98 -3.53
CA THR A 239 -11.15 24.17 -2.31
C THR A 239 -10.02 23.15 -2.11
N ALA A 240 -9.20 22.90 -3.13
CA ALA A 240 -8.05 21.99 -3.09
C ALA A 240 -6.86 22.61 -2.36
N ASN A 241 -6.97 22.86 -1.07
CA ASN A 241 -6.00 23.65 -0.29
C ASN A 241 -4.55 23.13 -0.32
N LYS A 242 -4.34 21.84 -0.49
CA LYS A 242 -3.02 21.21 -0.59
C LYS A 242 -3.04 20.16 -1.68
N THR A 243 -2.62 20.54 -2.87
CA THR A 243 -2.53 19.62 -4.01
C THR A 243 -1.07 19.31 -4.29
N THR A 244 -0.77 18.03 -4.46
CA THR A 244 0.54 17.56 -4.92
C THR A 244 0.39 17.04 -6.35
N ALA A 245 1.31 17.45 -7.23
CA ALA A 245 1.41 16.96 -8.59
C ALA A 245 2.67 16.12 -8.73
N SER A 246 2.52 14.88 -9.12
CA SER A 246 3.61 13.93 -9.37
C SER A 246 3.64 13.54 -10.84
N LEU A 247 4.84 13.44 -11.40
CA LEU A 247 5.08 13.01 -12.78
C LEU A 247 5.78 11.66 -12.77
N TYR A 248 5.17 10.69 -13.42
CA TYR A 248 5.68 9.32 -13.54
C TYR A 248 6.09 9.01 -14.97
N ASN A 249 7.15 8.24 -15.14
CA ASN A 249 7.48 7.64 -16.42
C ASN A 249 6.65 6.37 -16.67
N MET A 250 6.80 5.73 -17.83
CA MET A 250 6.07 4.52 -18.20
C MET A 250 6.44 3.28 -17.36
N LEU A 251 7.55 3.33 -16.61
CA LEU A 251 7.94 2.30 -15.65
C LEU A 251 7.29 2.51 -14.27
N GLY A 252 6.46 3.57 -14.12
CA GLY A 252 5.87 3.94 -12.85
C GLY A 252 6.83 4.65 -11.87
N ILE A 253 8.03 5.02 -12.33
CA ILE A 253 9.01 5.71 -11.48
C ILE A 253 8.64 7.20 -11.43
N THR A 254 8.55 7.75 -10.22
CA THR A 254 8.35 9.19 -10.01
C THR A 254 9.59 9.96 -10.46
N VAL A 255 9.43 10.82 -11.47
CA VAL A 255 10.54 11.63 -12.01
C VAL A 255 10.50 13.06 -11.52
N ARG A 256 9.34 13.57 -11.11
CA ARG A 256 9.15 14.91 -10.52
C ARG A 256 7.98 14.89 -9.54
N THR A 257 8.07 15.70 -8.49
CA THR A 257 6.96 16.00 -7.58
C THR A 257 6.97 17.48 -7.25
N LYS A 258 5.80 18.08 -7.19
CA LYS A 258 5.63 19.51 -6.85
C LYS A 258 4.36 19.69 -6.02
N THR A 259 4.46 20.36 -4.88
CA THR A 259 3.29 20.87 -4.16
C THR A 259 2.78 22.13 -4.88
N LEU A 260 1.49 22.15 -5.21
CA LEU A 260 0.85 23.26 -5.88
C LEU A 260 0.34 24.25 -4.83
N HIS A 261 0.84 25.48 -4.92
CA HIS A 261 0.36 26.59 -4.12
C HIS A 261 -0.70 27.34 -4.94
N ASN A 262 -1.84 27.68 -4.33
CA ASN A 262 -2.97 28.30 -5.03
C ASN A 262 -3.41 27.51 -6.27
N PRO A 263 -3.89 26.27 -6.10
CA PRO A 263 -4.14 25.36 -7.23
C PRO A 263 -5.20 25.88 -8.21
N SER A 264 -6.05 26.83 -7.82
CA SER A 264 -7.00 27.51 -8.72
C SER A 264 -6.34 28.36 -9.82
N GLN A 265 -5.06 28.67 -9.65
CA GLN A 265 -4.29 29.35 -10.69
C GLN A 265 -3.59 28.33 -11.60
N THR A 266 -3.18 28.78 -12.78
CA THR A 266 -2.37 27.96 -13.69
C THR A 266 -1.06 27.55 -13.00
N GLN A 267 -0.80 26.27 -12.95
CA GLN A 267 0.39 25.64 -12.36
C GLN A 267 1.25 25.00 -13.44
N SER A 268 2.50 24.74 -13.14
CA SER A 268 3.41 24.07 -14.05
C SER A 268 4.35 23.10 -13.35
N ILE A 269 4.69 21.99 -14.01
CA ILE A 269 5.74 21.06 -13.62
C ILE A 269 6.83 21.07 -14.68
N SER A 270 8.07 21.31 -14.30
CA SER A 270 9.21 21.30 -15.22
C SER A 270 9.45 19.91 -15.81
N THR A 271 9.65 19.85 -17.12
CA THR A 271 10.06 18.65 -17.87
C THR A 271 11.51 18.71 -18.32
N GLN A 272 12.24 19.75 -17.93
CA GLN A 272 13.64 19.96 -18.33
C GLN A 272 14.51 18.77 -17.90
N GLY A 273 15.29 18.23 -18.84
CA GLY A 273 16.16 17.09 -18.62
C GLY A 273 15.44 15.72 -18.61
N LEU A 274 14.14 15.67 -18.88
CA LEU A 274 13.42 14.42 -19.07
C LEU A 274 13.53 13.95 -20.53
N ALA A 275 13.59 12.63 -20.72
CA ALA A 275 13.57 12.04 -22.06
C ALA A 275 12.22 12.27 -22.75
N LYS A 276 12.21 12.30 -24.07
CA LYS A 276 10.97 12.26 -24.86
C LYS A 276 10.23 10.95 -24.61
N GLY A 277 8.92 11.01 -24.53
CA GLY A 277 8.11 9.82 -24.27
C GLY A 277 6.79 10.13 -23.57
N VAL A 278 6.08 9.07 -23.21
CA VAL A 278 4.81 9.16 -22.49
C VAL A 278 5.09 9.22 -20.98
N TYR A 279 4.37 10.09 -20.29
CA TYR A 279 4.40 10.26 -18.85
C TYR A 279 2.98 10.35 -18.31
N VAL A 280 2.82 10.07 -17.01
CA VAL A 280 1.55 10.26 -16.30
C VAL A 280 1.74 11.37 -15.27
N VAL A 281 0.86 12.37 -15.32
CA VAL A 281 0.73 13.38 -14.27
C VAL A 281 -0.38 12.92 -13.34
N GLN A 282 -0.09 12.77 -12.06
CA GLN A 282 -1.06 12.53 -11.00
C GLN A 282 -1.17 13.76 -10.11
N LEU A 283 -2.40 14.21 -9.89
CA LEU A 283 -2.73 15.26 -8.93
C LEU A 283 -3.40 14.61 -7.72
N LYS A 284 -2.94 14.94 -6.51
CA LYS A 284 -3.52 14.45 -5.26
C LYS A 284 -3.85 15.63 -4.34
N ALA A 285 -5.11 15.67 -3.84
CA ALA A 285 -5.58 16.65 -2.87
C ALA A 285 -6.43 15.93 -1.81
N GLY A 286 -5.86 15.66 -0.63
CA GLY A 286 -6.49 14.77 0.35
C GLY A 286 -6.69 13.39 -0.26
N ASN A 287 -7.92 12.91 -0.25
CA ASN A 287 -8.31 11.63 -0.84
C ASN A 287 -8.66 11.72 -2.34
N ALA A 288 -8.78 12.93 -2.88
CA ALA A 288 -9.09 13.11 -4.30
C ALA A 288 -7.84 12.96 -5.16
N MET A 289 -7.96 12.19 -6.25
CA MET A 289 -6.88 11.99 -7.21
C MET A 289 -7.38 12.20 -8.63
N PHE A 290 -6.48 12.69 -9.48
CA PHE A 290 -6.70 12.85 -10.91
C PHE A 290 -5.42 12.48 -11.66
N SER A 291 -5.54 11.66 -12.70
CA SER A 291 -4.39 11.24 -13.50
C SER A 291 -4.59 11.56 -14.98
N LYS A 292 -3.55 12.03 -15.64
CA LYS A 292 -3.58 12.37 -17.08
C LYS A 292 -2.28 11.96 -17.75
N LYS A 293 -2.41 11.26 -18.87
CA LYS A 293 -1.28 10.95 -19.76
C LYS A 293 -0.85 12.18 -20.55
N VAL A 294 0.45 12.44 -20.61
CA VAL A 294 1.06 13.52 -21.39
C VAL A 294 2.23 12.97 -22.22
N LEU A 295 2.40 13.51 -23.42
CA LEU A 295 3.49 13.16 -24.31
C LEU A 295 4.53 14.29 -24.29
N LEU A 296 5.77 13.98 -23.91
CA LEU A 296 6.93 14.85 -24.04
C LEU A 296 7.59 14.61 -25.41
N GLN A 297 7.64 15.65 -26.23
CA GLN A 297 8.18 15.63 -27.59
C GLN A 297 9.47 16.43 -27.70
#